data_d76224c7927093a88e962068de783246
#
_entry.id   d76224c7927093a88e962068de783246
#
_cell.length_a   1.000
_cell.length_b   1.000
_cell.length_c   1.000
_cell.angle_alpha   90.00
_cell.angle_beta   90.00
_cell.angle_gamma   90.00
#
_symmetry.space_group_name_H-M   'P 1'
#
loop_
_entity.id
_entity.type
_entity.pdbx_description
1 polymer ?
#
loop_
_entity_poly.entity_id
_entity_poly.type
_entity_poly.pdbx_seq_one_letter_code
_entity_poly.pdbx_strand_id
1 'polypeptide(L)'
;LMLKSDQSYIKYDAKHVLHAWEGINENIKGVMVKGKEIEKIAIAAQVVDFDSGNAGRDAHSLEVLEALKFPTIKFYSENIKTQGNVLILDGEVEFHGQKKSILVYTTLKDDDESIVINGKFRLIPSEFLIELPSFMLVKMEDFLNIQFELKF
;
A
#
# COMPACT_ATOMS: atom_id res chain seq x y z
N LEU A 1 6.63 18.06 3.28
CA LEU A 1 7.54 17.29 2.41
C LEU A 1 6.74 16.48 1.41
N MET A 2 7.20 16.48 0.18
CA MET A 2 6.58 15.71 -0.91
C MET A 2 7.32 14.40 -1.11
N LEU A 3 6.57 13.32 -1.33
CA LEU A 3 7.13 12.02 -1.66
C LEU A 3 7.91 12.10 -2.98
N LYS A 4 9.10 11.53 -3.00
CA LYS A 4 9.91 11.34 -4.21
C LYS A 4 9.47 10.07 -4.90
N SER A 5 8.51 10.19 -5.81
CA SER A 5 7.86 9.06 -6.47
C SER A 5 8.85 8.16 -7.22
N ASP A 6 9.84 8.74 -7.87
CA ASP A 6 10.89 8.03 -8.61
C ASP A 6 11.85 7.22 -7.72
N GLN A 7 11.75 7.37 -6.40
CA GLN A 7 12.59 6.67 -5.41
C GLN A 7 11.74 5.92 -4.38
N SER A 8 10.47 5.72 -4.66
CA SER A 8 9.51 5.11 -3.75
C SER A 8 8.72 4.01 -4.46
N TYR A 9 8.23 3.04 -3.70
CA TYR A 9 7.37 2.00 -4.26
C TYR A 9 6.44 1.41 -3.21
N ILE A 10 5.36 0.81 -3.70
CA ILE A 10 4.48 -0.08 -2.94
C ILE A 10 4.37 -1.38 -3.74
N LYS A 11 4.61 -2.50 -3.07
CA LYS A 11 4.53 -3.84 -3.66
C LYS A 11 3.51 -4.68 -2.91
N TYR A 12 2.72 -5.46 -3.64
CA TYR A 12 1.87 -6.49 -3.05
C TYR A 12 2.35 -7.88 -3.45
N ASP A 13 2.16 -8.84 -2.55
CA ASP A 13 2.26 -10.28 -2.83
C ASP A 13 0.89 -10.89 -2.64
N ALA A 14 0.48 -11.69 -3.60
CA ALA A 14 -0.77 -12.44 -3.60
C ALA A 14 -0.49 -13.92 -3.84
N LYS A 15 -1.40 -14.80 -3.40
CA LYS A 15 -1.22 -16.24 -3.49
C LYS A 15 -2.52 -16.96 -3.84
N HIS A 16 -2.38 -17.93 -4.72
CA HIS A 16 -3.35 -18.98 -4.99
C HIS A 16 -2.66 -20.32 -4.75
N VAL A 17 -3.41 -21.37 -4.45
CA VAL A 17 -2.84 -22.69 -4.17
C VAL A 17 -1.90 -23.19 -5.29
N LEU A 18 -2.16 -22.81 -6.55
CA LEU A 18 -1.38 -23.23 -7.70
C LEU A 18 -0.23 -22.29 -8.05
N HIS A 19 -0.23 -21.04 -7.60
CA HIS A 19 0.80 -20.08 -7.93
C HIS A 19 0.77 -18.86 -7.02
N ALA A 20 1.87 -18.12 -7.01
CA ALA A 20 2.00 -16.85 -6.32
C ALA A 20 2.45 -15.79 -7.31
N TRP A 21 2.11 -14.54 -7.06
CA TRP A 21 2.56 -13.41 -7.88
C TRP A 21 2.70 -12.16 -7.02
N GLU A 22 3.36 -11.18 -7.60
CA GLU A 22 3.53 -9.88 -6.98
C GLU A 22 3.30 -8.77 -8.02
N GLY A 23 2.97 -7.59 -7.55
CA GLY A 23 2.87 -6.40 -8.38
C GLY A 23 3.46 -5.20 -7.66
N ILE A 24 4.04 -4.29 -8.43
CA ILE A 24 4.71 -3.11 -7.91
C ILE A 24 4.14 -1.84 -8.53
N ASN A 25 3.98 -0.81 -7.71
CA ASN A 25 3.60 0.52 -8.12
C ASN A 25 4.73 1.50 -7.76
N GLU A 26 5.36 2.06 -8.78
CA GLU A 26 6.43 3.05 -8.64
C GLU A 26 5.94 4.47 -8.95
N ASN A 27 4.63 4.66 -9.08
CA ASN A 27 4.01 5.95 -9.40
C ASN A 27 3.04 6.37 -8.29
N ILE A 28 3.53 6.45 -7.06
CA ILE A 28 2.75 6.83 -5.90
C ILE A 28 2.96 8.28 -5.55
N LYS A 29 1.99 8.89 -4.87
CA LYS A 29 2.06 10.26 -4.40
C LYS A 29 1.91 10.31 -2.89
N GLY A 30 2.54 11.28 -2.26
CA GLY A 30 2.43 11.43 -0.84
C GLY A 30 2.92 12.77 -0.33
N VAL A 31 2.47 13.11 0.85
CA VAL A 31 2.91 14.29 1.59
C VAL A 31 3.15 13.93 3.04
N MET A 32 4.12 14.57 3.63
CA MET A 32 4.45 14.44 5.05
C MET A 32 4.49 15.82 5.68
N VAL A 33 3.91 15.95 6.86
CA VAL A 33 4.06 17.11 7.71
C VAL A 33 5.03 16.74 8.83
N LYS A 34 6.11 17.50 8.94
CA LYS A 34 7.13 17.28 9.95
C LYS A 34 7.44 18.57 10.70
N GLY A 35 7.31 18.54 12.01
CA GLY A 35 7.83 19.53 12.93
C GLY A 35 9.12 19.01 13.57
N LYS A 36 9.17 18.91 14.89
CA LYS A 36 10.28 18.22 15.58
C LYS A 36 10.29 16.73 15.25
N GLU A 37 9.09 16.17 15.13
CA GLU A 37 8.86 14.79 14.72
C GLU A 37 7.89 14.76 13.53
N ILE A 38 7.73 13.60 12.92
CA ILE A 38 6.76 13.39 11.85
C ILE A 38 5.36 13.41 12.47
N GLU A 39 4.51 14.28 11.98
CA GLU A 39 3.17 14.50 12.53
C GLU A 39 2.05 13.90 11.71
N LYS A 40 2.16 13.94 10.37
CA LYS A 40 1.14 13.45 9.45
C LYS A 40 1.78 12.86 8.21
N ILE A 41 1.14 11.81 7.68
CA ILE A 41 1.50 11.22 6.39
C ILE A 41 0.20 10.92 5.64
N ALA A 42 0.18 11.28 4.36
CA ALA A 42 -0.88 10.93 3.43
C ALA A 42 -0.26 10.34 2.17
N ILE A 43 -0.73 9.16 1.76
CA ILE A 43 -0.25 8.45 0.59
C ILE A 43 -1.43 8.13 -0.32
N ALA A 44 -1.23 8.23 -1.63
CA ALA A 44 -2.20 7.83 -2.64
C ALA A 44 -1.52 7.01 -3.73
N ALA A 45 -2.17 5.92 -4.12
CA ALA A 45 -1.73 5.04 -5.20
C ALA A 45 -2.91 4.74 -6.12
N GLN A 46 -2.70 4.83 -7.44
CA GLN A 46 -3.71 4.44 -8.41
C GLN A 46 -3.69 2.93 -8.61
N VAL A 47 -4.84 2.30 -8.60
CA VAL A 47 -4.96 0.85 -8.80
C VAL A 47 -4.34 0.44 -10.15
N VAL A 48 -4.54 1.25 -11.18
CA VAL A 48 -4.04 0.99 -12.54
C VAL A 48 -2.52 0.97 -12.64
N ASP A 49 -1.81 1.56 -11.69
CA ASP A 49 -0.35 1.69 -11.73
C ASP A 49 0.40 0.50 -11.10
N PHE A 50 -0.31 -0.50 -10.60
CA PHE A 50 0.33 -1.74 -10.15
C PHE A 50 0.62 -2.66 -11.33
N ASP A 51 1.87 -3.07 -11.44
CA ASP A 51 2.39 -3.91 -12.53
C ASP A 51 2.90 -5.24 -11.97
N SER A 52 2.27 -6.34 -12.39
CA SER A 52 2.69 -7.69 -12.01
C SER A 52 3.57 -8.37 -13.07
N GLY A 53 3.86 -7.68 -14.17
CA GLY A 53 4.57 -8.27 -15.32
C GLY A 53 3.69 -9.14 -16.21
N ASN A 54 2.40 -9.21 -15.93
CA ASN A 54 1.42 -9.96 -16.71
C ASN A 54 0.20 -9.08 -17.00
N ALA A 55 0.10 -8.62 -18.24
CA ALA A 55 -0.93 -7.66 -18.64
C ALA A 55 -2.35 -8.21 -18.49
N GLY A 56 -2.57 -9.48 -18.75
CA GLY A 56 -3.87 -10.12 -18.58
C GLY A 56 -4.30 -10.20 -17.13
N ARG A 57 -3.37 -10.54 -16.24
CA ARG A 57 -3.60 -10.54 -14.80
C ARG A 57 -3.91 -9.15 -14.30
N ASP A 58 -3.16 -8.15 -14.74
CA ASP A 58 -3.38 -6.77 -14.32
C ASP A 58 -4.73 -6.24 -14.79
N ALA A 59 -5.12 -6.52 -16.03
CA ALA A 59 -6.44 -6.17 -16.55
C ALA A 59 -7.57 -6.82 -15.73
N HIS A 60 -7.41 -8.11 -15.38
CA HIS A 60 -8.39 -8.80 -14.54
C HIS A 60 -8.47 -8.21 -13.13
N SER A 61 -7.32 -7.84 -12.56
CA SER A 61 -7.27 -7.17 -11.25
C SER A 61 -8.04 -5.86 -11.25
N LEU A 62 -7.99 -5.08 -12.33
CA LEU A 62 -8.76 -3.84 -12.44
C LEU A 62 -10.26 -4.10 -12.39
N GLU A 63 -10.73 -5.19 -12.98
CA GLU A 63 -12.14 -5.60 -12.91
C GLU A 63 -12.52 -6.03 -11.49
N VAL A 64 -11.71 -6.89 -10.88
CA VAL A 64 -11.95 -7.41 -9.51
C VAL A 64 -12.01 -6.26 -8.50
N LEU A 65 -11.11 -5.29 -8.62
CA LEU A 65 -11.04 -4.13 -7.72
C LEU A 65 -11.99 -3.00 -8.11
N GLU A 66 -12.74 -3.16 -9.19
CA GLU A 66 -13.67 -2.14 -9.69
C GLU A 66 -12.96 -0.79 -9.86
N ALA A 67 -11.84 -0.78 -10.60
CA ALA A 67 -10.96 0.38 -10.71
C ALA A 67 -11.62 1.62 -11.32
N LEU A 68 -12.65 1.45 -12.15
CA LEU A 68 -13.41 2.59 -12.69
C LEU A 68 -14.22 3.29 -11.60
N LYS A 69 -14.68 2.56 -10.61
CA LYS A 69 -15.48 3.07 -9.49
C LYS A 69 -14.60 3.49 -8.31
N PHE A 70 -13.54 2.73 -8.05
CA PHE A 70 -12.61 2.95 -6.95
C PHE A 70 -11.17 3.00 -7.45
N PRO A 71 -10.77 4.08 -8.15
CA PRO A 71 -9.47 4.13 -8.83
C PRO A 71 -8.27 4.32 -7.92
N THR A 72 -8.48 4.81 -6.69
CA THR A 72 -7.38 5.23 -5.81
C THR A 72 -7.41 4.48 -4.48
N ILE A 73 -6.23 4.04 -4.04
CA ILE A 73 -6.01 3.52 -2.70
C ILE A 73 -5.31 4.62 -1.90
N LYS A 74 -5.79 4.89 -0.68
CA LYS A 74 -5.27 5.97 0.15
C LYS A 74 -4.88 5.45 1.53
N PHE A 75 -3.85 6.02 2.09
CA PHE A 75 -3.48 5.86 3.49
C PHE A 75 -3.30 7.24 4.13
N TYR A 76 -3.84 7.41 5.32
CA TYR A 76 -3.69 8.63 6.09
C TYR A 76 -3.43 8.30 7.56
N SER A 77 -2.42 8.96 8.13
CA SER A 77 -2.13 8.85 9.56
C SER A 77 -1.80 10.23 10.12
N GLU A 78 -2.41 10.58 11.24
CA GLU A 78 -2.08 11.76 12.05
C GLU A 78 -1.79 11.38 13.50
N ASN A 79 -1.71 10.10 13.79
CA ASN A 79 -1.32 9.57 15.09
C ASN A 79 -0.05 8.74 14.91
N ILE A 80 1.08 9.42 14.98
CA ILE A 80 2.39 8.88 14.62
C ILE A 80 3.33 9.01 15.81
N LYS A 81 4.03 7.92 16.15
CA LYS A 81 5.03 7.89 17.22
C LYS A 81 6.38 7.57 16.65
N THR A 82 7.38 8.36 17.02
CA THR A 82 8.78 8.12 16.68
C THR A 82 9.51 7.60 17.91
N GLN A 83 10.14 6.44 17.77
CA GLN A 83 10.92 5.79 18.82
C GLN A 83 12.27 5.36 18.23
N GLY A 84 13.27 6.24 18.29
CA GLY A 84 14.57 5.98 17.66
C GLY A 84 14.43 5.85 16.14
N ASN A 85 14.79 4.69 15.60
CA ASN A 85 14.66 4.38 14.19
C ASN A 85 13.37 3.62 13.84
N VAL A 86 12.39 3.63 14.73
CA VAL A 86 11.07 3.04 14.51
C VAL A 86 10.03 4.14 14.42
N LEU A 87 9.21 4.09 13.39
CA LEU A 87 8.07 4.97 13.22
C LEU A 87 6.80 4.14 13.26
N ILE A 88 5.92 4.44 14.20
CA ILE A 88 4.67 3.71 14.37
C ILE A 88 3.55 4.57 13.80
N LEU A 89 2.90 4.04 12.76
CA LEU A 89 1.80 4.70 12.06
C LEU A 89 0.48 4.09 12.49
N ASP A 90 -0.33 4.86 13.19
CA ASP A 90 -1.72 4.51 13.49
C ASP A 90 -2.60 5.31 12.53
N GLY A 91 -3.18 4.65 11.56
CA GLY A 91 -3.86 5.33 10.47
C GLY A 91 -5.02 4.54 9.89
N GLU A 92 -5.43 4.98 8.71
CA GLU A 92 -6.57 4.44 8.00
C GLU A 92 -6.22 4.18 6.54
N VAL A 93 -6.57 2.98 6.06
CA VAL A 93 -6.50 2.61 4.64
C VAL A 93 -7.88 2.73 4.03
N GLU A 94 -7.98 3.42 2.91
CA GLU A 94 -9.17 3.44 2.05
C GLU A 94 -8.87 2.62 0.79
N PHE A 95 -9.62 1.54 0.62
CA PHE A 95 -9.43 0.59 -0.45
C PHE A 95 -10.79 0.03 -0.85
N HIS A 96 -11.08 0.00 -2.15
CA HIS A 96 -12.36 -0.49 -2.67
C HIS A 96 -13.57 0.21 -2.03
N GLY A 97 -13.45 1.52 -1.78
CA GLY A 97 -14.49 2.32 -1.16
C GLY A 97 -14.71 2.06 0.34
N GLN A 98 -13.91 1.21 0.97
CA GLN A 98 -14.00 0.88 2.38
C GLN A 98 -12.80 1.46 3.14
N LYS A 99 -13.04 1.87 4.37
CA LYS A 99 -12.01 2.40 5.27
C LYS A 99 -11.76 1.45 6.43
N LYS A 100 -10.50 1.16 6.71
CA LYS A 100 -10.09 0.29 7.81
C LYS A 100 -8.93 0.92 8.58
N SER A 101 -9.01 0.89 9.90
CA SER A 101 -7.91 1.28 10.77
C SER A 101 -6.78 0.26 10.67
N ILE A 102 -5.55 0.75 10.65
CA ILE A 102 -4.36 -0.09 10.56
C ILE A 102 -3.25 0.50 11.41
N LEU A 103 -2.49 -0.38 12.06
CA LEU A 103 -1.29 -0.03 12.82
C LEU A 103 -0.08 -0.63 12.11
N VAL A 104 0.85 0.22 11.69
CA VAL A 104 2.03 -0.21 10.93
C VAL A 104 3.31 0.19 11.67
N TYR A 105 4.15 -0.80 11.97
CA TYR A 105 5.49 -0.57 12.51
C TYR A 105 6.46 -0.48 11.34
N THR A 106 7.16 0.64 11.25
CA THR A 106 8.08 0.90 10.14
C THR A 106 9.48 1.19 10.64
N THR A 107 10.47 1.05 9.77
CA THR A 107 11.82 1.54 10.03
C THR A 107 11.97 2.94 9.45
N LEU A 108 12.63 3.81 10.19
CA LEU A 108 12.85 5.21 9.85
C LEU A 108 14.34 5.47 9.69
N LYS A 109 14.73 6.04 8.55
CA LYS A 109 16.04 6.63 8.35
C LYS A 109 15.82 8.11 8.06
N ASP A 110 16.24 8.95 8.99
CA ASP A 110 16.11 10.39 8.90
C ASP A 110 17.50 10.99 8.91
N ASP A 111 17.98 11.42 7.76
CA ASP A 111 19.21 12.20 7.63
C ASP A 111 18.88 13.61 7.14
N ASP A 112 19.88 14.49 7.05
CA ASP A 112 19.65 15.90 6.73
C ASP A 112 19.06 16.13 5.33
N GLU A 113 19.20 15.17 4.43
CA GLU A 113 18.79 15.31 3.03
C GLU A 113 17.52 14.56 2.67
N SER A 114 17.20 13.49 3.40
CA SER A 114 16.04 12.66 3.08
C SER A 114 15.53 11.89 4.29
N ILE A 115 14.25 11.51 4.19
CA ILE A 115 13.59 10.64 5.14
C ILE A 115 13.14 9.41 4.37
N VAL A 116 13.55 8.22 4.82
CA VAL A 116 13.13 6.96 4.21
C VAL A 116 12.38 6.13 5.23
N ILE A 117 11.18 5.68 4.85
CA ILE A 117 10.31 4.84 5.67
C ILE A 117 10.10 3.52 4.94
N ASN A 118 10.42 2.41 5.61
CA ASN A 118 10.21 1.06 5.11
C ASN A 118 9.26 0.32 6.03
N GLY A 119 8.34 -0.44 5.46
CA GLY A 119 7.41 -1.22 6.26
C GLY A 119 6.74 -2.34 5.49
N LYS A 120 6.07 -3.18 6.27
CA LYS A 120 5.27 -4.30 5.76
C LYS A 120 4.00 -4.41 6.57
N PHE A 121 2.92 -4.79 5.92
CA PHE A 121 1.67 -5.11 6.59
C PHE A 121 0.82 -6.01 5.69
N ARG A 122 -0.25 -6.55 6.26
CA ARG A 122 -1.16 -7.42 5.51
C ARG A 122 -2.53 -6.79 5.42
N LEU A 123 -3.13 -6.81 4.24
CA LEU A 123 -4.53 -6.49 4.01
C LEU A 123 -5.31 -7.77 3.78
N ILE A 124 -6.56 -7.79 4.21
CA ILE A 124 -7.50 -8.89 3.96
C ILE A 124 -8.57 -8.37 2.98
N PRO A 125 -8.50 -8.76 1.69
CA PRO A 125 -9.40 -8.22 0.67
C PRO A 125 -10.88 -8.34 1.01
N SER A 126 -11.32 -9.44 1.62
CA SER A 126 -12.73 -9.62 1.98
C SER A 126 -13.22 -8.60 3.00
N GLU A 127 -12.34 -8.04 3.85
CA GLU A 127 -12.71 -6.96 4.76
C GLU A 127 -13.00 -5.63 4.04
N PHE A 128 -12.56 -5.51 2.79
CA PHE A 128 -12.83 -4.37 1.91
C PHE A 128 -13.94 -4.67 0.90
N LEU A 129 -14.73 -5.72 1.13
CA LEU A 129 -15.83 -6.15 0.28
C LEU A 129 -15.38 -6.49 -1.16
N ILE A 130 -14.16 -6.97 -1.31
CA ILE A 130 -13.62 -7.43 -2.59
C ILE A 130 -13.97 -8.90 -2.75
N GLU A 131 -14.57 -9.25 -3.90
CA GLU A 131 -14.83 -10.64 -4.25
C GLU A 131 -13.53 -11.28 -4.74
N LEU A 132 -13.08 -12.32 -4.04
CA LEU A 132 -11.82 -13.00 -4.37
C LEU A 132 -11.92 -13.69 -5.73
N PRO A 133 -10.97 -13.45 -6.65
CA PRO A 133 -10.94 -14.16 -7.93
C PRO A 133 -10.66 -15.64 -7.73
N SER A 134 -11.23 -16.47 -8.62
CA SER A 134 -11.09 -17.92 -8.61
C SER A 134 -10.30 -18.37 -9.85
N PHE A 135 -9.50 -19.41 -9.67
CA PHE A 135 -8.88 -20.14 -10.76
C PHE A 135 -9.10 -21.64 -10.52
N MET A 136 -9.61 -22.35 -11.53
CA MET A 136 -9.98 -23.77 -11.43
C MET A 136 -10.89 -24.06 -10.23
N LEU A 137 -11.89 -23.21 -10.01
CA LEU A 137 -12.90 -23.30 -8.94
C LEU A 137 -12.34 -23.08 -7.53
N VAL A 138 -11.08 -22.70 -7.41
CA VAL A 138 -10.44 -22.37 -6.12
C VAL A 138 -10.17 -20.87 -6.06
N LYS A 139 -10.65 -20.22 -5.01
CA LYS A 139 -10.38 -18.80 -4.79
C LYS A 139 -8.94 -18.55 -4.40
N MET A 140 -8.41 -17.36 -4.75
CA MET A 140 -7.13 -16.93 -4.20
C MET A 140 -7.22 -16.84 -2.68
N GLU A 141 -6.07 -16.94 -2.02
CA GLU A 141 -6.01 -16.77 -0.56
C GLU A 141 -6.40 -15.32 -0.19
N ASP A 142 -7.12 -15.19 0.92
CA ASP A 142 -7.70 -13.93 1.36
C ASP A 142 -6.68 -13.07 2.10
N PHE A 143 -5.59 -12.74 1.43
CA PHE A 143 -4.61 -11.79 1.92
C PHE A 143 -3.81 -11.14 0.80
N LEU A 144 -3.31 -9.94 1.07
CA LEU A 144 -2.29 -9.26 0.30
C LEU A 144 -1.19 -8.85 1.28
N ASN A 145 0.03 -9.32 1.07
CA ASN A 145 1.17 -8.84 1.83
C ASN A 145 1.71 -7.59 1.15
N ILE A 146 1.74 -6.49 1.87
CA ILE A 146 2.16 -5.19 1.36
C ILE A 146 3.54 -4.87 1.90
N GLN A 147 4.42 -4.44 1.01
CA GLN A 147 5.75 -3.94 1.35
C GLN A 147 5.94 -2.59 0.68
N PHE A 148 6.53 -1.65 1.38
CA PHE A 148 6.74 -0.31 0.82
C PHE A 148 8.06 0.29 1.25
N GLU A 149 8.57 1.17 0.40
CA GLU A 149 9.63 2.10 0.70
C GLU A 149 9.19 3.48 0.23
N LEU A 150 9.16 4.42 1.16
CA LEU A 150 8.70 5.78 0.92
C LEU A 150 9.86 6.73 1.22
N LYS A 151 10.25 7.53 0.23
CA LYS A 151 11.30 8.52 0.38
C LYS A 151 10.73 9.93 0.22
N PHE A 152 11.00 10.73 1.23
CA PHE A 152 10.58 12.13 1.26
C PHE A 152 11.78 13.08 1.21
#